data_7947b24b95aa96ae740e69edf1cae234
#
_entry.id   7947b24b95aa96ae740e69edf1cae234
#
_cell.length_a   1.000
_cell.length_b   1.000
_cell.length_c   1.000
_cell.angle_alpha   90.00
_cell.angle_beta   90.00
_cell.angle_gamma   90.00
#
_symmetry.space_group_name_H-M   'P 1'
#
loop_
_entity.id
_entity.type
_entity.pdbx_description
1 polymer ?
#
loop_
_entity_poly.entity_id
_entity_poly.type
_entity_poly.pdbx_seq_one_letter_code
_entity_poly.pdbx_strand_id
1 'polypeptide(L)'
;FCGNLRKVILHNGVRKIRDYAFRFCKRLATINFPEGLETIGIRAFYPSNMVRAVFPNSLKRIGAEAFYHNERLLYIKFLSNASVGDCAFACCPIIRIKKPDDMVFGDKVFEQDTSYDKFAFWD
;
A
#
# COMPACT_ATOMS: atom_id res chain seq x y z
N PHE A 1 9.40 3.26 -15.70
CA PHE A 1 10.23 3.89 -14.70
C PHE A 1 9.76 5.30 -14.40
N CYS A 2 9.47 5.60 -13.15
CA CYS A 2 8.75 6.81 -12.76
C CYS A 2 9.44 7.57 -11.61
N GLY A 3 10.78 7.66 -11.68
CA GLY A 3 11.57 8.23 -10.58
C GLY A 3 11.18 9.64 -10.16
N ASN A 4 10.61 10.44 -11.05
CA ASN A 4 10.23 11.82 -10.75
C ASN A 4 8.74 12.01 -10.55
N LEU A 5 7.93 10.98 -10.70
CA LEU A 5 6.49 11.08 -10.55
C LEU A 5 6.13 11.34 -9.09
N ARG A 6 5.41 12.43 -8.82
CA ARG A 6 5.03 12.82 -7.46
C ARG A 6 3.54 12.67 -7.19
N LYS A 7 2.72 12.75 -8.22
CA LYS A 7 1.27 12.75 -8.07
C LYS A 7 0.63 11.99 -9.22
N VAL A 8 -0.33 11.14 -8.89
CA VAL A 8 -1.13 10.40 -9.87
C VAL A 8 -2.59 10.63 -9.54
N ILE A 9 -3.39 10.93 -10.56
CA ILE A 9 -4.84 11.02 -10.42
C ILE A 9 -5.44 9.95 -11.30
N LEU A 10 -6.03 8.94 -10.67
CA LEU A 10 -6.74 7.86 -11.36
C LEU A 10 -8.18 8.27 -11.59
N HIS A 11 -8.71 8.03 -12.80
CA HIS A 11 -10.11 8.29 -13.07
C HIS A 11 -10.99 7.17 -12.50
N ASN A 12 -12.29 7.42 -12.41
CA ASN A 12 -13.23 6.51 -11.74
C ASN A 12 -13.41 5.18 -12.45
N GLY A 13 -12.91 5.04 -13.67
CA GLY A 13 -12.99 3.77 -14.41
C GLY A 13 -11.96 2.75 -14.05
N VAL A 14 -10.96 3.14 -13.23
CA VAL A 14 -9.87 2.24 -12.87
C VAL A 14 -10.37 1.23 -11.85
N ARG A 15 -10.29 -0.07 -12.20
CA ARG A 15 -10.71 -1.16 -11.31
C ARG A 15 -9.54 -1.90 -10.70
N LYS A 16 -8.39 -1.88 -11.34
CA LYS A 16 -7.22 -2.64 -10.90
C LYS A 16 -5.96 -1.81 -11.03
N ILE A 17 -5.16 -1.85 -10.00
CA ILE A 17 -3.76 -1.42 -10.05
C ILE A 17 -2.97 -2.73 -10.08
N ARG A 18 -2.27 -2.98 -11.18
CA ARG A 18 -1.64 -4.27 -11.42
C ARG A 18 -0.39 -4.44 -10.59
N ASP A 19 0.12 -5.69 -10.54
CA ASP A 19 1.37 -6.01 -9.88
C ASP A 19 2.47 -5.10 -10.39
N TYR A 20 3.25 -4.54 -9.49
CA TYR A 20 4.41 -3.68 -9.78
C TYR A 20 4.08 -2.38 -10.52
N ALA A 21 2.81 -1.98 -10.57
CA ALA A 21 2.39 -0.85 -11.41
C ALA A 21 3.15 0.45 -11.13
N PHE A 22 3.41 0.75 -9.87
CA PHE A 22 4.15 1.95 -9.46
C PHE A 22 5.42 1.59 -8.70
N ARG A 23 5.98 0.44 -9.01
CA ARG A 23 7.22 -0.01 -8.38
C ARG A 23 8.34 0.99 -8.63
N PHE A 24 9.08 1.29 -7.57
CA PHE A 24 10.19 2.26 -7.59
C PHE A 24 9.78 3.69 -7.93
N CYS A 25 8.51 4.02 -7.82
CA CYS A 25 8.05 5.40 -7.88
C CYS A 25 8.35 6.06 -6.53
N LYS A 26 9.61 6.26 -6.23
CA LYS A 26 10.09 6.63 -4.89
C LYS A 26 9.60 7.99 -4.42
N ARG A 27 9.22 8.86 -5.35
CA ARG A 27 8.74 10.20 -5.02
C ARG A 27 7.23 10.33 -5.06
N LEU A 28 6.53 9.24 -5.42
CA LEU A 28 5.07 9.28 -5.49
C LEU A 28 4.50 9.45 -4.09
N ALA A 29 3.96 10.64 -3.84
CA ALA A 29 3.43 11.03 -2.54
C ALA A 29 1.91 11.11 -2.52
N THR A 30 1.29 11.34 -3.66
CA THR A 30 -0.15 11.58 -3.74
C THR A 30 -0.77 10.74 -4.84
N ILE A 31 -1.72 9.89 -4.47
CA ILE A 31 -2.54 9.15 -5.40
C ILE A 31 -3.93 8.99 -4.78
N ASN A 32 -4.95 9.17 -5.59
CA ASN A 32 -6.31 8.87 -5.17
C ASN A 32 -6.58 7.39 -5.44
N PHE A 33 -7.35 6.77 -4.57
CA PHE A 33 -7.88 5.42 -4.81
C PHE A 33 -9.38 5.58 -5.05
N PRO A 34 -9.83 5.61 -6.33
CA PRO A 34 -11.21 5.98 -6.66
C PRO A 34 -12.21 4.88 -6.33
N GLU A 35 -13.47 5.27 -6.13
CA GLU A 35 -14.54 4.28 -6.06
C GLU A 35 -14.58 3.49 -7.36
N GLY A 36 -14.79 2.20 -7.24
CA GLY A 36 -14.67 1.26 -8.35
C GLY A 36 -13.36 0.50 -8.35
N LEU A 37 -12.32 1.01 -7.68
CA LEU A 37 -11.06 0.29 -7.54
C LEU A 37 -11.28 -0.95 -6.69
N GLU A 38 -10.95 -2.13 -7.22
CA GLU A 38 -11.21 -3.41 -6.57
C GLU A 38 -9.94 -4.11 -6.08
N THR A 39 -8.84 -3.96 -6.80
CA THR A 39 -7.61 -4.66 -6.43
C THR A 39 -6.38 -3.79 -6.59
N ILE A 40 -5.45 -3.97 -5.66
CA ILE A 40 -4.10 -3.39 -5.73
C ILE A 40 -3.14 -4.57 -5.73
N GLY A 41 -2.27 -4.62 -6.71
CA GLY A 41 -1.43 -5.77 -6.99
C GLY A 41 -0.21 -5.89 -6.08
N ILE A 42 0.50 -6.99 -6.25
CA ILE A 42 1.73 -7.31 -5.52
C ILE A 42 2.77 -6.23 -5.79
N ARG A 43 3.35 -5.70 -4.72
CA ARG A 43 4.41 -4.67 -4.77
C ARG A 43 4.06 -3.46 -5.63
N ALA A 44 2.77 -3.16 -5.78
CA ALA A 44 2.33 -2.07 -6.65
C ALA A 44 2.91 -0.72 -6.25
N PHE A 45 3.15 -0.48 -4.96
CA PHE A 45 3.69 0.76 -4.43
C PHE A 45 4.95 0.53 -3.59
N TYR A 46 5.79 -0.36 -4.01
CA TYR A 46 7.03 -0.66 -3.31
C TYR A 46 8.23 -0.06 -4.07
N PRO A 47 8.95 0.85 -3.47
CA PRO A 47 8.54 1.76 -2.42
C PRO A 47 7.90 3.02 -2.97
N SER A 48 7.26 3.82 -2.14
CA SER A 48 6.74 5.12 -2.54
C SER A 48 6.96 6.12 -1.40
N ASN A 49 6.40 7.33 -1.56
CA ASN A 49 6.61 8.41 -0.59
C ASN A 49 5.28 8.86 0.03
N MET A 50 4.29 7.96 0.05
CA MET A 50 2.98 8.31 0.61
C MET A 50 3.04 8.42 2.12
N VAL A 51 2.31 9.40 2.67
CA VAL A 51 2.16 9.59 4.11
C VAL A 51 0.85 8.97 4.59
N ARG A 52 -0.17 8.96 3.73
CA ARG A 52 -1.47 8.41 4.06
C ARG A 52 -2.07 7.70 2.87
N ALA A 53 -2.89 6.70 3.12
CA ALA A 53 -3.63 6.00 2.09
C ALA A 53 -5.05 5.74 2.58
N VAL A 54 -6.04 6.16 1.80
CA VAL A 54 -7.45 5.96 2.08
C VAL A 54 -8.03 5.09 0.97
N PHE A 55 -8.52 3.91 1.35
CA PHE A 55 -8.98 2.92 0.39
C PHE A 55 -10.50 2.97 0.26
N PRO A 56 -11.05 2.88 -0.97
CA PRO A 56 -12.48 3.06 -1.21
C PRO A 56 -13.31 1.85 -0.76
N ASN A 57 -14.62 2.06 -0.69
CA ASN A 57 -15.57 0.99 -0.36
C ASN A 57 -15.50 -0.18 -1.32
N SER A 58 -15.13 0.07 -2.56
CA SER A 58 -15.08 -0.95 -3.60
C SER A 58 -13.89 -1.89 -3.46
N LEU A 59 -12.88 -1.53 -2.66
CA LEU A 59 -11.66 -2.32 -2.58
C LEU A 59 -11.92 -3.69 -1.98
N LYS A 60 -11.46 -4.73 -2.67
CA LYS A 60 -11.62 -6.13 -2.28
C LYS A 60 -10.31 -6.77 -1.82
N ARG A 61 -9.20 -6.35 -2.41
CA ARG A 61 -7.93 -7.02 -2.13
C ARG A 61 -6.72 -6.12 -2.34
N ILE A 62 -5.78 -6.24 -1.43
CA ILE A 62 -4.42 -5.68 -1.56
C ILE A 62 -3.46 -6.86 -1.59
N GLY A 63 -2.61 -6.91 -2.59
CA GLY A 63 -1.65 -7.99 -2.79
C GLY A 63 -0.50 -7.96 -1.79
N ALA A 64 0.25 -9.05 -1.78
CA ALA A 64 1.43 -9.18 -0.91
C ALA A 64 2.42 -8.06 -1.19
N GLU A 65 2.98 -7.51 -0.13
CA GLU A 65 4.02 -6.48 -0.21
C GLU A 65 3.64 -5.23 -1.00
N ALA A 66 2.33 -4.98 -1.18
CA ALA A 66 1.87 -3.88 -2.02
C ALA A 66 2.43 -2.52 -1.59
N PHE A 67 2.54 -2.28 -0.29
CA PHE A 67 3.07 -1.03 0.27
C PHE A 67 4.33 -1.29 1.10
N TYR A 68 5.02 -2.37 0.81
CA TYR A 68 6.22 -2.75 1.52
C TYR A 68 7.24 -1.60 1.47
N HIS A 69 7.83 -1.30 2.61
CA HIS A 69 8.89 -0.30 2.72
C HIS A 69 8.48 1.12 2.34
N ASN A 70 7.23 1.48 2.62
CA ASN A 70 6.80 2.87 2.51
C ASN A 70 7.15 3.59 3.81
N GLU A 71 8.34 4.14 3.86
CA GLU A 71 8.97 4.62 5.10
C GLU A 71 8.31 5.86 5.70
N ARG A 72 7.41 6.50 4.96
CA ARG A 72 6.69 7.68 5.43
C ARG A 72 5.20 7.44 5.62
N LEU A 73 4.72 6.21 5.39
CA LEU A 73 3.31 5.89 5.50
C LEU A 73 2.92 5.76 6.98
N LEU A 74 2.16 6.73 7.47
CA LEU A 74 1.78 6.83 8.88
C LEU A 74 0.32 6.49 9.14
N TYR A 75 -0.55 6.64 8.15
CA TYR A 75 -1.99 6.52 8.33
C TYR A 75 -2.61 5.74 7.18
N ILE A 76 -3.37 4.71 7.52
CA ILE A 76 -4.18 3.98 6.54
C ILE A 76 -5.63 3.93 7.00
N LYS A 77 -6.54 4.01 6.03
CA LYS A 77 -7.97 3.94 6.31
C LYS A 77 -8.65 3.04 5.28
N PHE A 78 -9.39 2.06 5.79
CA PHE A 78 -10.20 1.17 4.99
C PHE A 78 -11.67 1.51 5.16
N LEU A 79 -12.38 1.69 4.06
CA LEU A 79 -13.84 1.88 4.06
C LEU A 79 -14.59 0.57 3.83
N SER A 80 -13.87 -0.49 3.47
CA SER A 80 -14.45 -1.81 3.26
C SER A 80 -13.59 -2.87 3.95
N ASN A 81 -14.14 -4.07 4.07
CA ASN A 81 -13.45 -5.22 4.66
C ASN A 81 -12.64 -5.95 3.58
N ALA A 82 -11.57 -5.31 3.15
CA ALA A 82 -10.70 -5.85 2.11
C ALA A 82 -9.78 -6.94 2.65
N SER A 83 -9.42 -7.89 1.78
CA SER A 83 -8.39 -8.88 2.07
C SER A 83 -7.02 -8.25 1.85
N VAL A 84 -6.09 -8.42 2.79
CA VAL A 84 -4.77 -7.80 2.74
C VAL A 84 -3.71 -8.89 2.79
N GLY A 85 -2.82 -8.87 1.80
CA GLY A 85 -1.79 -9.89 1.64
C GLY A 85 -0.65 -9.78 2.63
N ASP A 86 0.19 -10.81 2.65
CA ASP A 86 1.35 -10.88 3.54
C ASP A 86 2.31 -9.72 3.28
N CYS A 87 2.78 -9.12 4.34
CA CYS A 87 3.77 -8.04 4.30
C CYS A 87 3.30 -6.80 3.53
N ALA A 88 1.99 -6.66 3.31
CA ALA A 88 1.47 -5.54 2.52
C ALA A 88 1.90 -4.19 3.09
N PHE A 89 1.99 -4.08 4.41
CA PHE A 89 2.39 -2.85 5.08
C PHE A 89 3.63 -3.05 5.96
N ALA A 90 4.43 -4.04 5.63
CA ALA A 90 5.67 -4.28 6.37
C ALA A 90 6.65 -3.12 6.16
N CYS A 91 7.41 -2.81 7.19
CA CYS A 91 8.39 -1.72 7.17
C CYS A 91 7.75 -0.35 6.87
N CYS A 92 6.50 -0.18 7.27
CA CYS A 92 5.80 1.11 7.25
C CYS A 92 5.63 1.57 8.68
N PRO A 93 5.93 2.85 9.00
CA PRO A 93 5.84 3.34 10.38
C PRO A 93 4.42 3.72 10.77
N ILE A 94 3.44 2.91 10.44
CA ILE A 94 2.01 3.21 10.63
C ILE A 94 1.71 3.38 12.11
N ILE A 95 1.11 4.51 12.47
CA ILE A 95 0.71 4.84 13.83
C ILE A 95 -0.80 4.95 13.98
N ARG A 96 -1.55 4.95 12.88
CA ARG A 96 -3.00 5.09 12.93
C ARG A 96 -3.66 4.29 11.83
N ILE A 97 -4.62 3.45 12.23
CA ILE A 97 -5.39 2.63 11.30
C ILE A 97 -6.87 2.85 11.60
N LYS A 98 -7.63 3.20 10.57
CA LYS A 98 -9.09 3.18 10.62
C LYS A 98 -9.60 2.09 9.71
N LYS A 99 -10.53 1.28 10.21
CA LYS A 99 -11.05 0.14 9.47
C LYS A 99 -12.44 -0.23 9.99
N PRO A 100 -13.22 -1.00 9.21
CA PRO A 100 -14.44 -1.60 9.74
C PRO A 100 -14.13 -2.49 10.94
N ASP A 101 -15.06 -2.55 11.91
CA ASP A 101 -14.83 -3.28 13.16
C ASP A 101 -14.59 -4.78 12.93
N ASP A 102 -15.23 -5.35 11.91
CA ASP A 102 -15.10 -6.77 11.59
C ASP A 102 -13.89 -7.10 10.70
N MET A 103 -13.12 -6.10 10.30
CA MET A 103 -11.92 -6.33 9.51
C MET A 103 -10.79 -6.80 10.39
N VAL A 104 -10.19 -7.93 10.01
CA VAL A 104 -9.07 -8.53 10.73
C VAL A 104 -7.89 -8.65 9.78
N PHE A 105 -6.73 -8.15 10.23
CA PHE A 105 -5.49 -8.35 9.49
C PHE A 105 -4.89 -9.70 9.84
N GLY A 106 -4.38 -10.40 8.82
CA GLY A 106 -3.59 -11.59 9.04
C GLY A 106 -2.30 -11.29 9.80
N ASP A 107 -1.71 -12.31 10.37
CA ASP A 107 -0.52 -12.17 11.22
C ASP A 107 0.65 -11.53 10.50
N LYS A 108 0.73 -11.71 9.18
CA LYS A 108 1.91 -11.30 8.42
C LYS A 108 1.76 -9.94 7.73
N VAL A 109 0.61 -9.27 7.86
CA VAL A 109 0.36 -8.02 7.13
C VAL A 109 1.40 -6.96 7.46
N PHE A 110 1.75 -6.84 8.74
CA PHE A 110 2.73 -5.86 9.23
C PHE A 110 4.06 -6.51 9.60
N GLU A 111 4.24 -7.77 9.26
CA GLU A 111 5.44 -8.51 9.62
C GLU A 111 6.63 -7.96 8.87
N GLN A 112 7.71 -7.72 9.60
CA GLN A 112 8.96 -7.34 8.99
C GLN A 112 9.71 -8.57 8.54
N ASP A 113 10.30 -8.51 7.37
CA ASP A 113 11.17 -9.56 6.88
C ASP A 113 12.50 -9.48 7.64
N THR A 114 12.71 -10.39 8.56
CA THR A 114 13.91 -10.38 9.40
C THR A 114 15.19 -10.58 8.59
N SER A 115 15.13 -11.33 7.51
CA SER A 115 16.29 -11.48 6.64
C SER A 115 16.61 -10.16 5.93
N TYR A 116 15.58 -9.41 5.59
CA TYR A 116 15.75 -8.07 5.04
C TYR A 116 16.28 -7.13 6.09
N ASP A 117 15.74 -7.18 7.30
CA ASP A 117 16.16 -6.31 8.40
C ASP A 117 17.63 -6.46 8.75
N LYS A 118 18.19 -7.65 8.58
CA LYS A 118 19.62 -7.88 8.79
C LYS A 118 20.48 -6.99 7.91
N PHE A 119 19.95 -6.54 6.80
CA PHE A 119 20.66 -5.73 5.83
C PHE A 119 20.12 -4.31 5.73
N ALA A 120 19.10 -3.97 6.50
CA ALA A 120 18.42 -2.67 6.39
C ALA A 120 19.38 -1.51 6.66
N PHE A 121 20.28 -1.68 7.60
CA PHE A 121 21.24 -0.62 7.95
C PHE A 121 22.32 -0.41 6.89
N TRP A 122 22.36 -1.23 5.90
CA TRP A 122 23.31 -1.11 4.80
C TRP A 122 22.74 -0.31 3.62
N ASP A 123 21.46 -0.05 3.63
CA ASP A 123 20.76 0.64 2.54
C ASP A 123 21.02 2.15 2.57
#